data_327ed85ca09c975739232eac56c8a26f
#
_entry.id   327ed85ca09c975739232eac56c8a26f
#
_cell.length_a   1.000
_cell.length_b   1.000
_cell.length_c   1.000
_cell.angle_alpha   90.00
_cell.angle_beta   90.00
_cell.angle_gamma   90.00
#
_symmetry.space_group_name_H-M   'P 1'
#
loop_
_entity.id
_entity.type
_entity.pdbx_description
1 polymer ?
#
loop_
_entity_poly.entity_id
_entity_poly.type
_entity_poly.pdbx_seq_one_letter_code
_entity_poly.pdbx_strand_id
1 'polypeptide(L)'
;PYSYPGVVPFGGEKVEWNAQKVSQYLAQPVDWAKARGVPLNRLVAGEFGCMRRLAGCKSYLDHVLTALDANNLHWAFYSFREDSWDGMDYELGSEKVNWKYWEAIEANKPDTLKRQPTAEFEPIRKRLQP
;
A
#
# COMPACT_ATOMS: atom_id res chain seq x y z
N PRO A 1 -9.14 16.13 -4.54
CA PRO A 1 -8.35 15.13 -3.81
C PRO A 1 -8.97 13.76 -4.00
N TYR A 2 -8.12 12.76 -4.22
CA TYR A 2 -8.58 11.37 -4.29
C TYR A 2 -8.88 10.85 -2.88
N SER A 3 -9.90 10.02 -2.77
CA SER A 3 -10.24 9.27 -1.55
C SER A 3 -10.56 7.83 -1.89
N TYR A 4 -10.49 6.94 -0.92
CA TYR A 4 -10.89 5.55 -1.10
C TYR A 4 -11.89 5.15 0.01
N PRO A 5 -13.03 4.53 -0.29
CA PRO A 5 -13.55 4.29 -1.65
C PRO A 5 -13.82 5.60 -2.40
N GLY A 6 -13.79 5.56 -3.74
CA GLY A 6 -14.06 6.75 -4.53
C GLY A 6 -13.91 6.57 -6.03
N VAL A 7 -14.31 7.58 -6.77
CA VAL A 7 -14.25 7.60 -8.22
C VAL A 7 -12.97 8.28 -8.68
N VAL A 8 -12.19 7.58 -9.49
CA VAL A 8 -10.95 8.11 -10.06
C VAL A 8 -10.87 7.84 -11.56
N PRO A 9 -10.14 8.68 -12.33
CA PRO A 9 -9.81 8.38 -13.71
C PRO A 9 -8.93 7.13 -13.79
N PHE A 10 -9.35 6.17 -14.60
CA PHE A 10 -8.59 4.95 -14.84
C PHE A 10 -8.90 4.42 -16.26
N GLY A 11 -7.88 4.22 -17.09
CA GLY A 11 -8.06 3.74 -18.46
C GLY A 11 -8.88 4.68 -19.36
N GLY A 12 -8.90 5.98 -19.08
CA GLY A 12 -9.68 6.98 -19.83
C GLY A 12 -11.13 7.15 -19.33
N GLU A 13 -11.56 6.36 -18.38
CA GLU A 13 -12.90 6.40 -17.79
C GLU A 13 -12.91 6.83 -16.33
N LYS A 14 -14.07 7.21 -15.81
CA LYS A 14 -14.29 7.40 -14.37
C LYS A 14 -14.70 6.06 -13.75
N VAL A 15 -13.84 5.50 -12.92
CA VAL A 15 -14.04 4.19 -12.29
C VAL A 15 -14.19 4.36 -10.79
N GLU A 16 -15.24 3.76 -10.22
CA GLU A 16 -15.36 3.64 -8.77
C GLU A 16 -14.43 2.56 -8.25
N TRP A 17 -13.51 2.95 -7.38
CA TRP A 17 -12.64 2.04 -6.66
C TRP A 17 -13.17 1.78 -5.26
N ASN A 18 -13.46 0.52 -4.99
CA ASN A 18 -13.94 -0.01 -3.71
C ASN A 18 -13.37 -1.43 -3.53
N ALA A 19 -13.75 -2.14 -2.45
CA ALA A 19 -13.27 -3.48 -2.17
C ALA A 19 -13.50 -4.46 -3.34
N GLN A 20 -14.68 -4.41 -3.94
CA GLN A 20 -15.02 -5.28 -5.07
C GLN A 20 -14.14 -4.99 -6.28
N LYS A 21 -13.93 -3.72 -6.62
CA LYS A 21 -13.09 -3.33 -7.76
C LYS A 21 -11.64 -3.71 -7.56
N VAL A 22 -11.10 -3.55 -6.34
CA VAL A 22 -9.76 -4.01 -5.98
C VAL A 22 -9.63 -5.53 -6.19
N SER A 23 -10.59 -6.30 -5.67
CA SER A 23 -10.59 -7.75 -5.85
C SER A 23 -10.66 -8.16 -7.32
N GLN A 24 -11.51 -7.55 -8.12
CA GLN A 24 -11.61 -7.80 -9.56
C GLN A 24 -10.32 -7.46 -10.30
N TYR A 25 -9.66 -6.36 -9.94
CA TYR A 25 -8.41 -5.96 -10.55
C TYR A 25 -7.29 -6.96 -10.25
N LEU A 26 -7.17 -7.39 -9.00
CA LEU A 26 -6.16 -8.35 -8.56
C LEU A 26 -6.46 -9.79 -9.01
N ALA A 27 -7.68 -10.09 -9.42
CA ALA A 27 -8.02 -11.37 -10.02
C ALA A 27 -7.40 -11.54 -11.42
N GLN A 28 -7.14 -10.48 -12.17
CA GLN A 28 -6.64 -10.55 -13.54
C GLN A 28 -5.33 -11.35 -13.68
N PRO A 29 -4.25 -11.08 -12.92
CA PRO A 29 -3.03 -11.89 -12.98
C PRO A 29 -3.26 -13.33 -12.48
N VAL A 30 -4.17 -13.54 -11.56
CA VAL A 30 -4.54 -14.88 -11.06
C VAL A 30 -5.20 -15.70 -12.18
N ASP A 31 -6.17 -15.13 -12.87
CA ASP A 31 -6.87 -15.78 -13.97
C ASP A 31 -5.92 -16.04 -15.15
N TRP A 32 -5.02 -15.10 -15.43
CA TRP A 32 -3.98 -15.28 -16.42
C TRP A 32 -3.06 -16.46 -16.08
N ALA A 33 -2.64 -16.57 -14.83
CA ALA A 33 -1.77 -17.67 -14.37
C ALA A 33 -2.49 -19.03 -14.45
N LYS A 34 -3.73 -19.10 -13.97
CA LYS A 34 -4.57 -20.31 -14.05
C LYS A 34 -4.74 -20.78 -15.49
N ALA A 35 -5.04 -19.86 -16.43
CA ALA A 35 -5.22 -20.17 -17.84
C ALA A 35 -3.95 -20.73 -18.51
N ARG A 36 -2.77 -20.51 -17.91
CA ARG A 36 -1.46 -20.93 -18.43
C ARG A 36 -0.78 -22.02 -17.60
N GLY A 37 -1.48 -22.54 -16.59
CA GLY A 37 -0.91 -23.56 -15.69
C GLY A 37 0.26 -23.05 -14.83
N VAL A 38 0.35 -21.74 -14.62
CA VAL A 38 1.36 -21.14 -13.73
C VAL A 38 0.89 -21.30 -12.28
N PRO A 39 1.68 -21.95 -11.40
CA PRO A 39 1.34 -22.07 -9.99
C PRO A 39 1.21 -20.70 -9.32
N LEU A 40 0.13 -20.49 -8.54
CA LEU A 40 -0.14 -19.19 -7.92
C LEU A 40 0.92 -18.76 -6.92
N ASN A 41 1.59 -19.70 -6.26
CA ASN A 41 2.72 -19.42 -5.36
C ASN A 41 3.99 -18.87 -6.08
N ARG A 42 3.95 -18.74 -7.40
CA ARG A 42 4.98 -18.05 -8.20
C ARG A 42 4.59 -16.62 -8.55
N LEU A 43 3.40 -16.17 -8.17
CA LEU A 43 2.96 -14.80 -8.34
C LEU A 43 3.31 -13.99 -7.10
N VAL A 44 3.82 -12.80 -7.32
CA VAL A 44 4.18 -11.85 -6.26
C VAL A 44 3.59 -10.49 -6.62
N ALA A 45 2.82 -9.90 -5.71
CA ALA A 45 2.51 -8.48 -5.74
C ALA A 45 3.74 -7.72 -5.20
N GLY A 46 4.66 -7.36 -6.09
CA GLY A 46 6.01 -6.90 -5.75
C GLY A 46 6.06 -5.49 -5.14
N GLU A 47 5.04 -4.68 -5.39
CA GLU A 47 4.93 -3.35 -4.81
C GLU A 47 3.48 -2.86 -4.81
N PHE A 48 2.99 -2.45 -3.66
CA PHE A 48 1.73 -1.72 -3.52
C PHE A 48 1.77 -0.85 -2.28
N GLY A 49 0.97 0.19 -2.28
CA GLY A 49 0.89 1.13 -1.17
C GLY A 49 -0.13 2.23 -1.46
N CYS A 50 -0.23 3.16 -0.55
CA CYS A 50 -1.00 4.38 -0.71
C CYS A 50 -0.35 5.51 0.07
N MET A 51 -0.55 6.73 -0.39
CA MET A 51 -0.14 7.90 0.39
C MET A 51 -0.85 7.90 1.74
N ARG A 52 -0.14 7.70 2.83
CA ARG A 52 -0.67 7.53 4.21
C ARG A 52 -1.64 8.62 4.67
N ARG A 53 -1.53 9.82 4.09
CA ARG A 53 -2.40 10.97 4.39
C ARG A 53 -3.68 11.02 3.56
N LEU A 54 -3.86 10.13 2.59
CA LEU A 54 -5.09 10.08 1.81
C LEU A 54 -6.21 9.41 2.60
N ALA A 55 -7.39 10.01 2.53
CA ALA A 55 -8.57 9.42 3.14
C ALA A 55 -8.83 8.01 2.59
N GLY A 56 -8.95 7.04 3.49
CA GLY A 56 -9.22 5.65 3.15
C GLY A 56 -7.98 4.80 2.81
N CYS A 57 -6.74 5.32 2.96
CA CYS A 57 -5.51 4.55 2.75
C CYS A 57 -5.53 3.23 3.51
N LYS A 58 -5.85 3.25 4.81
CA LYS A 58 -5.98 2.04 5.63
C LYS A 58 -6.95 1.02 5.04
N SER A 59 -8.13 1.47 4.63
CA SER A 59 -9.15 0.58 4.03
C SER A 59 -8.70 0.02 2.69
N TYR A 60 -8.02 0.84 1.87
CA TYR A 60 -7.43 0.38 0.61
C TYR A 60 -6.41 -0.74 0.86
N LEU A 61 -5.46 -0.55 1.76
CA LEU A 61 -4.46 -1.55 2.11
C LEU A 61 -5.10 -2.85 2.61
N ASP A 62 -6.12 -2.75 3.46
CA ASP A 62 -6.82 -3.92 3.97
C ASP A 62 -7.54 -4.69 2.86
N HIS A 63 -8.18 -4.02 1.92
CA HIS A 63 -8.85 -4.65 0.79
C HIS A 63 -7.86 -5.28 -0.20
N VAL A 64 -6.72 -4.63 -0.48
CA VAL A 64 -5.64 -5.21 -1.30
C VAL A 64 -5.12 -6.49 -0.66
N LEU A 65 -4.74 -6.43 0.61
CA LEU A 65 -4.21 -7.58 1.33
C LEU A 65 -5.22 -8.72 1.42
N THR A 66 -6.49 -8.40 1.68
CA THR A 66 -7.56 -9.40 1.70
C THR A 66 -7.70 -10.13 0.35
N ALA A 67 -7.59 -9.40 -0.75
CA ALA A 67 -7.65 -9.99 -2.08
C ALA A 67 -6.40 -10.84 -2.41
N LEU A 68 -5.22 -10.43 -1.95
CA LEU A 68 -3.98 -11.20 -2.10
C LEU A 68 -4.01 -12.48 -1.27
N ASP A 69 -4.42 -12.39 0.00
CA ASP A 69 -4.54 -13.54 0.92
C ASP A 69 -5.55 -14.58 0.41
N ALA A 70 -6.70 -14.12 -0.12
CA ALA A 70 -7.73 -15.00 -0.68
C ALA A 70 -7.22 -15.86 -1.85
N ASN A 71 -6.15 -15.46 -2.50
CA ASN A 71 -5.50 -16.17 -3.61
C ASN A 71 -4.14 -16.79 -3.22
N ASN A 72 -3.74 -16.72 -1.95
CA ASN A 72 -2.45 -17.19 -1.45
C ASN A 72 -1.26 -16.61 -2.25
N LEU A 73 -1.31 -15.33 -2.61
CA LEU A 73 -0.25 -14.65 -3.32
C LEU A 73 0.80 -14.11 -2.35
N HIS A 74 2.05 -14.20 -2.75
CA HIS A 74 3.12 -13.47 -2.07
C HIS A 74 3.01 -11.97 -2.33
N TRP A 75 3.45 -11.16 -1.37
CA TRP A 75 3.37 -9.71 -1.51
C TRP A 75 4.51 -8.98 -0.80
N ALA A 76 4.83 -7.81 -1.31
CA ALA A 76 5.66 -6.82 -0.66
C ALA A 76 4.98 -5.45 -0.78
N PHE A 77 4.98 -4.67 0.28
CA PHE A 77 4.36 -3.34 0.29
C PHE A 77 5.43 -2.24 0.30
N TYR A 78 5.06 -1.09 -0.21
CA TYR A 78 5.87 0.12 -0.15
C TYR A 78 5.14 1.18 0.70
N SER A 79 5.68 1.59 1.90
CA SER A 79 6.88 1.05 2.51
C SER A 79 6.78 1.07 4.04
N PHE A 80 7.55 0.24 4.70
CA PHE A 80 7.66 0.26 6.16
C PHE A 80 8.33 1.56 6.63
N ARG A 81 9.43 1.93 5.98
CA ARG A 81 10.17 3.16 6.23
C ARG A 81 10.66 3.73 4.92
N GLU A 82 10.57 5.03 4.79
CA GLU A 82 10.94 5.74 3.57
C GLU A 82 11.73 7.01 3.93
N ASP A 83 12.89 7.18 3.33
CA ASP A 83 13.82 8.25 3.68
C ASP A 83 13.53 9.57 2.94
N SER A 84 12.98 9.52 1.73
CA SER A 84 12.77 10.69 0.89
C SER A 84 11.30 10.98 0.57
N TRP A 85 10.44 9.99 0.67
CA TRP A 85 9.02 10.11 0.35
C TRP A 85 8.13 9.85 1.56
N ASP A 86 8.04 10.82 2.46
CA ASP A 86 7.32 10.71 3.74
C ASP A 86 5.86 10.26 3.60
N GLY A 87 5.24 10.51 2.45
CA GLY A 87 3.88 10.06 2.16
C GLY A 87 3.70 8.55 2.14
N MET A 88 4.79 7.78 1.93
CA MET A 88 4.78 6.32 1.91
C MET A 88 5.36 5.70 3.18
N ASP A 89 5.83 6.48 4.13
CA ASP A 89 6.35 6.00 5.42
C ASP A 89 5.22 5.82 6.43
N TYR A 90 4.78 4.58 6.64
CA TYR A 90 3.64 4.27 7.51
C TYR A 90 3.94 4.33 9.02
N GLU A 91 5.17 4.58 9.41
CA GLU A 91 5.52 4.81 10.81
C GLU A 91 5.32 6.28 11.26
N LEU A 92 4.97 7.19 10.34
CA LEU A 92 4.87 8.63 10.63
C LEU A 92 3.44 9.12 10.92
N GLY A 93 2.44 8.24 10.90
CA GLY A 93 1.03 8.63 11.11
C GLY A 93 0.50 9.52 9.98
N SER A 94 -0.42 10.42 10.31
CA SER A 94 -1.01 11.37 9.38
C SER A 94 -0.26 12.70 9.28
N GLU A 95 0.73 12.92 10.14
CA GLU A 95 1.49 14.18 10.18
C GLU A 95 2.36 14.36 8.94
N LYS A 96 2.44 15.61 8.47
CA LYS A 96 3.33 15.99 7.38
C LYS A 96 4.71 16.31 7.94
N VAL A 97 5.73 15.67 7.39
CA VAL A 97 7.11 15.94 7.77
C VAL A 97 7.64 17.15 7.02
N ASN A 98 8.35 18.05 7.73
CA ASN A 98 8.98 19.19 7.13
C ASN A 98 10.12 18.74 6.20
N TRP A 99 10.20 19.30 5.00
CA TRP A 99 11.25 18.97 4.04
C TRP A 99 12.68 19.18 4.55
N LYS A 100 12.91 20.14 5.48
CA LYS A 100 14.20 20.34 6.13
C LYS A 100 14.68 19.13 6.96
N TYR A 101 13.76 18.31 7.43
CA TYR A 101 14.13 17.04 8.07
C TYR A 101 14.82 16.12 7.07
N TRP A 102 14.30 16.02 5.86
CA TRP A 102 14.87 15.16 4.82
C TRP A 102 16.26 15.64 4.38
N GLU A 103 16.45 16.96 4.23
CA GLU A 103 17.79 17.52 3.98
C GLU A 103 18.78 17.17 5.11
N ALA A 104 18.32 17.15 6.35
CA ALA A 104 19.16 16.79 7.48
C ALA A 104 19.56 15.31 7.45
N ILE A 105 18.63 14.41 7.08
CA ILE A 105 18.92 12.98 6.94
C ILE A 105 19.91 12.73 5.79
N GLU A 106 19.72 13.37 4.64
CA GLU A 106 20.67 13.31 3.52
C GLU A 106 22.07 13.81 3.89
N ALA A 107 22.13 14.81 4.78
CA ALA A 107 23.39 15.31 5.36
C ALA A 107 23.93 14.45 6.52
N ASN A 108 23.45 13.21 6.69
CA ASN A 108 23.82 12.27 7.76
C ASN A 108 23.62 12.81 9.19
N LYS A 109 22.68 13.71 9.41
CA LYS A 109 22.28 14.11 10.76
C LYS A 109 21.41 13.03 11.40
N PRO A 110 21.39 12.90 12.73
CA PRO A 110 20.54 11.92 13.41
C PRO A 110 19.07 12.08 13.09
N ASP A 111 18.37 10.96 12.90
CA ASP A 111 16.91 10.94 12.79
C ASP A 111 16.28 11.41 14.10
N THR A 112 15.52 12.48 14.03
CA THR A 112 14.83 13.09 15.18
C THR A 112 13.33 12.77 15.21
N LEU A 113 12.80 12.07 14.18
CA LEU A 113 11.40 11.69 14.14
C LEU A 113 11.10 10.52 15.08
N LYS A 114 10.01 10.66 15.79
CA LYS A 114 9.49 9.59 16.61
C LYS A 114 8.61 8.68 15.74
N ARG A 115 9.18 7.57 15.31
CA ARG A 115 8.48 6.56 14.51
C ARG A 115 7.76 5.57 15.41
N GLN A 116 6.56 5.19 15.02
CA GLN A 116 5.75 4.19 15.71
C GLN A 116 4.71 3.60 14.76
N PRO A 117 4.21 2.38 15.01
CA PRO A 117 3.11 1.82 14.24
C PRO A 117 1.91 2.75 14.24
N THR A 118 1.37 3.02 13.05
CA THR A 118 0.22 3.92 12.85
C THR A 118 -1.02 3.16 12.40
N ALA A 119 -2.15 3.84 12.35
CA ALA A 119 -3.40 3.24 11.90
C ALA A 119 -3.31 2.75 10.44
N GLU A 120 -2.55 3.44 9.61
CA GLU A 120 -2.31 3.08 8.20
C GLU A 120 -1.50 1.80 8.06
N PHE A 121 -0.57 1.54 8.98
CA PHE A 121 0.25 0.32 9.00
C PHE A 121 -0.50 -0.90 9.57
N GLU A 122 -1.58 -0.72 10.28
CA GLU A 122 -2.29 -1.79 10.98
C GLU A 122 -2.71 -2.98 10.09
N PRO A 123 -3.21 -2.80 8.87
CA PRO A 123 -3.53 -3.93 7.96
C PRO A 123 -2.32 -4.78 7.61
N ILE A 124 -1.16 -4.16 7.42
CA ILE A 124 0.12 -4.84 7.16
C ILE A 124 0.56 -5.61 8.42
N ARG A 125 0.61 -4.91 9.56
CA ARG A 125 1.07 -5.46 10.84
C ARG A 125 0.29 -6.72 11.24
N LYS A 126 -1.02 -6.73 11.06
CA LYS A 126 -1.88 -7.89 11.36
C LYS A 126 -1.49 -9.14 10.58
N ARG A 127 -1.03 -8.98 9.36
CA ARG A 127 -0.69 -10.10 8.47
C ARG A 127 0.77 -10.58 8.62
N LEU A 128 1.60 -9.80 9.31
CA LEU A 128 2.97 -10.18 9.66
C LEU A 128 3.05 -10.88 11.03
N GLN A 129 1.96 -10.90 11.78
CA GLN A 129 1.91 -11.63 13.05
C GLN A 129 1.62 -13.11 12.78
N PRO A 130 2.35 -14.03 13.43
CA PRO A 130 2.09 -15.47 13.35
C PRO A 130 0.75 -15.85 13.97
#